data_d1c0fa100662bd2d865a21d14dea9cc3
#
_entry.id   d1c0fa100662bd2d865a21d14dea9cc3
#
_cell.length_a   1.000
_cell.length_b   1.000
_cell.length_c   1.000
_cell.angle_alpha   90.00
_cell.angle_beta   90.00
_cell.angle_gamma   90.00
#
_symmetry.space_group_name_H-M   'P 1'
#
loop_
_entity.id
_entity.type
_entity.pdbx_description
1 polymer ?
#
loop_
_entity_poly.entity_id
_entity_poly.type
_entity_poly.pdbx_seq_one_letter_code
_entity_poly.pdbx_strand_id
1 'polypeptide(L)'
;SIVRPDISATDSNPKVRRKKIMAKSLVIVESPAKAKTINRYLGDDFIVKSSVGHIRDLPVGASSKADPKARAREAAKTRKMSPAKKATYKKKKAQDQLVARMGVNPRGWDARYEILPGKEKVVSELRRLAKNADEIYLATDLDREGEAIAWHLREAIGGDESRYRRVVFNEITEKAIQDAFKEPGDINMNRVNAQQARRFLDRVVG
;
A
#
# COMPACT_ATOMS: atom_id res chain seq x y z
N SER A 1 -55.43 -38.76 44.90
CA SER A 1 -54.10 -38.69 44.31
C SER A 1 -54.26 -38.33 42.80
N ILE A 2 -54.01 -37.09 42.47
CA ILE A 2 -54.04 -36.57 41.11
C ILE A 2 -52.61 -36.41 40.63
N VAL A 3 -52.24 -37.24 39.67
CA VAL A 3 -50.98 -37.16 38.95
C VAL A 3 -51.11 -36.12 37.88
N ARG A 4 -50.28 -35.09 37.88
CA ARG A 4 -50.15 -34.13 36.82
C ARG A 4 -49.11 -34.63 35.81
N PRO A 5 -49.37 -34.52 34.46
CA PRO A 5 -48.37 -34.81 33.47
C PRO A 5 -47.43 -33.62 33.34
N ASP A 6 -46.14 -33.91 33.34
CA ASP A 6 -45.01 -33.03 33.09
C ASP A 6 -44.92 -32.74 31.58
N ILE A 7 -45.08 -31.48 31.18
CA ILE A 7 -44.90 -31.02 29.81
C ILE A 7 -43.51 -30.38 29.75
N SER A 8 -42.50 -31.21 29.51
CA SER A 8 -41.19 -30.72 29.13
C SER A 8 -41.26 -30.16 27.71
N ALA A 9 -41.30 -28.85 27.61
CA ALA A 9 -41.13 -28.13 26.37
C ALA A 9 -39.70 -28.33 25.85
N THR A 10 -39.54 -29.15 24.84
CA THR A 10 -38.32 -29.23 24.05
C THR A 10 -38.18 -27.97 23.21
N ASP A 11 -37.45 -27.02 23.71
CA ASP A 11 -37.04 -25.82 22.96
C ASP A 11 -35.97 -26.23 21.95
N SER A 12 -36.39 -26.66 20.77
CA SER A 12 -35.54 -26.95 19.63
C SER A 12 -35.34 -25.68 18.82
N ASN A 13 -34.50 -24.78 19.34
CA ASN A 13 -33.99 -23.64 18.60
C ASN A 13 -32.88 -24.15 17.66
N PRO A 14 -33.07 -24.23 16.34
CA PRO A 14 -32.02 -24.58 15.43
C PRO A 14 -31.04 -23.38 15.39
N LYS A 15 -29.96 -23.49 16.16
CA LYS A 15 -28.82 -22.63 16.02
C LYS A 15 -28.46 -22.61 14.54
N VAL A 16 -28.85 -21.54 13.87
CA VAL A 16 -28.34 -21.18 12.55
C VAL A 16 -26.83 -21.22 12.66
N ARG A 17 -26.22 -22.30 12.22
CA ARG A 17 -24.78 -22.36 11.99
C ARG A 17 -24.48 -21.26 10.98
N ARG A 18 -24.10 -20.08 11.47
CA ARG A 18 -23.44 -19.08 10.62
C ARG A 18 -22.27 -19.81 10.01
N LYS A 19 -22.42 -20.17 8.73
CA LYS A 19 -21.34 -20.69 7.90
C LYS A 19 -20.23 -19.65 8.06
N LYS A 20 -19.15 -20.00 8.81
CA LYS A 20 -17.97 -19.17 8.94
C LYS A 20 -17.49 -18.99 7.50
N ILE A 21 -17.78 -17.84 6.91
CA ILE A 21 -17.27 -17.50 5.60
C ILE A 21 -15.77 -17.48 5.84
N MET A 22 -15.06 -18.51 5.39
CA MET A 22 -13.60 -18.55 5.44
C MET A 22 -13.15 -17.30 4.70
N ALA A 23 -12.45 -16.41 5.39
CA ALA A 23 -11.96 -15.21 4.76
C ALA A 23 -10.96 -15.64 3.69
N LYS A 24 -11.19 -15.22 2.45
CA LYS A 24 -10.33 -15.57 1.33
C LYS A 24 -9.02 -14.81 1.43
N SER A 25 -7.93 -15.44 1.05
CA SER A 25 -6.64 -14.76 0.92
C SER A 25 -6.64 -13.82 -0.28
N LEU A 26 -6.05 -12.63 -0.12
CA LEU A 26 -5.91 -11.64 -1.20
C LEU A 26 -4.53 -11.79 -1.86
N VAL A 27 -4.50 -11.96 -3.17
CA VAL A 27 -3.28 -11.98 -3.97
C VAL A 27 -3.22 -10.74 -4.83
N ILE A 28 -2.13 -9.99 -4.74
CA ILE A 28 -1.93 -8.76 -5.51
C ILE A 28 -0.74 -8.94 -6.44
N VAL A 29 -0.99 -8.75 -7.73
CA VAL A 29 0.01 -8.80 -8.81
C VAL A 29 0.13 -7.44 -9.50
N GLU A 30 1.18 -7.23 -10.30
CA GLU A 30 1.38 -5.94 -10.96
C GLU A 30 0.51 -5.75 -12.22
N SER A 31 0.10 -6.82 -12.92
CA SER A 31 -0.63 -6.68 -14.19
C SER A 31 -1.95 -7.44 -14.23
N PRO A 32 -2.98 -6.91 -14.95
CA PRO A 32 -4.25 -7.59 -15.12
C PRO A 32 -4.14 -8.94 -15.83
N ALA A 33 -3.19 -9.08 -16.77
CA ALA A 33 -2.95 -10.34 -17.47
C ALA A 33 -2.47 -11.43 -16.52
N LYS A 34 -1.49 -11.11 -15.66
CA LYS A 34 -1.03 -12.02 -14.60
C LYS A 34 -2.15 -12.37 -13.64
N ALA A 35 -2.97 -11.40 -13.23
CA ALA A 35 -4.10 -11.65 -12.34
C ALA A 35 -5.06 -12.68 -12.90
N LYS A 36 -5.40 -12.58 -14.20
CA LYS A 36 -6.30 -13.53 -14.87
C LYS A 36 -5.74 -14.95 -14.89
N THR A 37 -4.44 -15.10 -15.19
CA THR A 37 -3.78 -16.39 -15.28
C THR A 37 -3.63 -17.03 -13.90
N ILE A 38 -3.14 -16.30 -12.92
CA ILE A 38 -2.91 -16.77 -11.55
C ILE A 38 -4.21 -17.15 -10.87
N ASN A 39 -5.29 -16.36 -11.07
CA ASN A 39 -6.60 -16.69 -10.51
C ASN A 39 -7.13 -18.05 -10.99
N ARG A 40 -6.78 -18.46 -12.22
CA ARG A 40 -7.17 -19.76 -12.76
C ARG A 40 -6.45 -20.91 -12.03
N TYR A 41 -5.20 -20.69 -11.60
CA TYR A 41 -4.37 -21.73 -10.99
C TYR A 41 -4.56 -21.85 -9.47
N LEU A 42 -4.97 -20.80 -8.79
CA LEU A 42 -5.10 -20.78 -7.33
C LEU A 42 -6.50 -21.20 -6.82
N GLY A 43 -7.53 -21.16 -7.68
CA GLY A 43 -8.88 -21.56 -7.30
C GLY A 43 -9.62 -20.53 -6.41
N ASP A 44 -10.72 -21.01 -5.79
CA ASP A 44 -11.74 -20.16 -5.15
C ASP A 44 -11.37 -19.63 -3.77
N ASP A 45 -10.32 -20.15 -3.14
CA ASP A 45 -9.85 -19.69 -1.81
C ASP A 45 -9.08 -18.37 -1.88
N PHE A 46 -8.74 -17.93 -3.08
CA PHE A 46 -7.97 -16.72 -3.33
C PHE A 46 -8.78 -15.69 -4.12
N ILE A 47 -8.58 -14.43 -3.78
CA ILE A 47 -9.05 -13.29 -4.56
C ILE A 47 -7.83 -12.66 -5.21
N VAL A 48 -7.68 -12.81 -6.53
CA VAL A 48 -6.53 -12.26 -7.25
C VAL A 48 -6.89 -10.91 -7.87
N LYS A 49 -6.09 -9.89 -7.58
CA LYS A 49 -6.25 -8.51 -8.08
C LYS A 49 -4.95 -7.96 -8.63
N SER A 50 -5.07 -6.99 -9.53
CA SER A 50 -3.91 -6.27 -10.06
C SER A 50 -3.82 -4.86 -9.49
N SER A 51 -2.59 -4.40 -9.19
CA SER A 51 -2.28 -3.00 -8.88
C SER A 51 -2.22 -2.13 -10.14
N VAL A 52 -2.18 -2.76 -11.33
CA VAL A 52 -1.98 -2.07 -12.61
C VAL A 52 -0.66 -1.28 -12.59
N GLY A 53 0.43 -1.94 -12.20
CA GLY A 53 1.77 -1.36 -12.06
C GLY A 53 1.97 -0.60 -10.74
N HIS A 54 2.81 0.43 -10.78
CA HIS A 54 3.07 1.28 -9.62
C HIS A 54 1.83 2.03 -9.14
N ILE A 55 1.67 2.12 -7.84
CA ILE A 55 0.56 2.84 -7.19
C ILE A 55 1.01 4.08 -6.42
N ARG A 56 2.29 4.18 -6.09
CA ARG A 56 2.90 5.30 -5.37
C ARG A 56 4.23 5.69 -6.02
N ASP A 57 4.53 6.96 -5.96
CA ASP A 57 5.85 7.50 -6.35
C ASP A 57 6.14 8.77 -5.56
N LEU A 58 7.36 9.30 -5.72
CA LEU A 58 7.71 10.63 -5.25
C LEU A 58 6.78 11.67 -5.89
N PRO A 59 6.43 12.76 -5.18
CA PRO A 59 5.53 13.77 -5.72
C PRO A 59 6.06 14.31 -7.03
N VAL A 60 5.21 14.34 -8.05
CA VAL A 60 5.49 15.04 -9.29
C VAL A 60 5.23 16.50 -9.01
N GLY A 61 6.27 17.32 -8.97
CA GLY A 61 6.30 18.71 -8.55
C GLY A 61 4.98 19.48 -8.75
N ALA A 62 4.10 19.36 -7.79
CA ALA A 62 2.90 20.15 -7.77
C ALA A 62 3.29 21.59 -7.47
N SER A 63 3.10 22.48 -8.43
CA SER A 63 2.87 23.87 -8.10
C SER A 63 1.57 23.89 -7.30
N SER A 64 1.66 23.73 -5.98
CA SER A 64 0.53 24.01 -5.12
C SER A 64 0.15 25.47 -5.42
N LYS A 65 -1.03 25.66 -5.98
CA LYS A 65 -1.62 27.01 -6.07
C LYS A 65 -1.62 27.54 -4.63
N ALA A 66 -0.63 28.39 -4.33
CA ALA A 66 -0.42 28.84 -2.97
C ALA A 66 -1.67 29.60 -2.53
N ASP A 67 -2.31 29.11 -1.47
CA ASP A 67 -3.48 29.76 -0.87
C ASP A 67 -3.18 31.25 -0.65
N PRO A 68 -3.98 32.16 -1.22
CA PRO A 68 -3.78 33.59 -1.06
C PRO A 68 -3.77 34.04 0.41
N LYS A 69 -4.57 33.38 1.26
CA LYS A 69 -4.61 33.63 2.72
C LYS A 69 -3.30 33.21 3.41
N ALA A 70 -2.72 32.07 3.00
CA ALA A 70 -1.44 31.62 3.52
C ALA A 70 -0.29 32.56 3.09
N ARG A 71 -0.31 33.07 1.85
CA ARG A 71 0.63 34.11 1.37
C ARG A 71 0.54 35.40 2.18
N ALA A 72 -0.69 35.88 2.46
CA ALA A 72 -0.89 37.10 3.24
C ALA A 72 -0.38 36.96 4.69
N ARG A 73 -0.69 35.83 5.36
CA ARG A 73 -0.18 35.53 6.70
C ARG A 73 1.34 35.50 6.76
N GLU A 74 1.96 34.94 5.76
CA GLU A 74 3.42 34.83 5.67
C GLU A 74 4.09 36.17 5.37
N ALA A 75 3.50 36.97 4.49
CA ALA A 75 3.97 38.35 4.25
C ALA A 75 3.90 39.19 5.53
N ALA A 76 2.84 39.08 6.32
CA ALA A 76 2.70 39.73 7.61
C ALA A 76 3.78 39.26 8.62
N LYS A 77 4.09 37.96 8.66
CA LYS A 77 5.14 37.38 9.51
C LYS A 77 6.52 37.89 9.14
N THR A 78 6.85 37.92 7.83
CA THR A 78 8.16 38.37 7.35
C THR A 78 8.37 39.87 7.45
N ARG A 79 7.31 40.68 7.47
CA ARG A 79 7.40 42.13 7.66
C ARG A 79 7.99 42.52 9.01
N LYS A 80 7.71 41.72 10.05
CA LYS A 80 8.16 41.95 11.43
C LYS A 80 9.56 41.44 11.74
N MET A 81 10.26 40.81 10.75
CA MET A 81 11.58 40.24 10.95
C MET A 81 12.68 41.26 10.63
N SER A 82 13.79 41.24 11.40
CA SER A 82 14.99 41.99 11.06
C SER A 82 15.59 41.48 9.72
N PRO A 83 16.38 42.32 9.00
CA PRO A 83 16.93 41.94 7.70
C PRO A 83 17.70 40.61 7.73
N ALA A 84 18.54 40.38 8.75
CA ALA A 84 19.27 39.14 8.93
C ALA A 84 18.35 37.92 9.14
N LYS A 85 17.35 38.02 10.02
CA LYS A 85 16.36 36.95 10.24
C LYS A 85 15.52 36.69 8.99
N LYS A 86 15.21 37.71 8.21
CA LYS A 86 14.45 37.60 6.96
C LYS A 86 15.26 36.85 5.88
N ALA A 87 16.57 37.11 5.78
CA ALA A 87 17.46 36.38 4.85
C ALA A 87 17.56 34.90 5.21
N THR A 88 17.79 34.57 6.48
CA THR A 88 17.83 33.18 6.97
C THR A 88 16.50 32.46 6.76
N TYR A 89 15.38 33.11 7.06
CA TYR A 89 14.04 32.58 6.85
C TYR A 89 13.77 32.28 5.37
N LYS A 90 14.10 33.22 4.46
CA LYS A 90 13.96 33.01 3.01
C LYS A 90 14.79 31.83 2.52
N LYS A 91 16.05 31.71 2.97
CA LYS A 91 16.94 30.59 2.61
C LYS A 91 16.38 29.25 3.08
N LYS A 92 15.93 29.17 4.34
CA LYS A 92 15.31 27.97 4.89
C LYS A 92 14.05 27.60 4.11
N LYS A 93 13.17 28.57 3.85
CA LYS A 93 11.93 28.35 3.11
C LYS A 93 12.16 27.85 1.68
N ALA A 94 13.13 28.44 0.96
CA ALA A 94 13.50 27.98 -0.39
C ALA A 94 13.96 26.52 -0.35
N GLN A 95 14.73 26.15 0.66
CA GLN A 95 15.19 24.77 0.86
C GLN A 95 13.99 23.84 1.20
N ASP A 96 13.11 24.24 2.11
CA ASP A 96 11.92 23.45 2.47
C ASP A 96 10.98 23.25 1.25
N GLN A 97 10.83 24.28 0.42
CA GLN A 97 10.07 24.19 -0.84
C GLN A 97 10.72 23.25 -1.85
N LEU A 98 12.06 23.27 -1.95
CA LEU A 98 12.81 22.36 -2.82
C LEU A 98 12.59 20.90 -2.38
N VAL A 99 12.77 20.62 -1.08
CA VAL A 99 12.53 19.29 -0.49
C VAL A 99 11.08 18.84 -0.73
N ALA A 100 10.11 19.71 -0.51
CA ALA A 100 8.69 19.39 -0.74
C ALA A 100 8.40 19.08 -2.22
N ARG A 101 9.05 19.77 -3.15
CA ARG A 101 8.92 19.55 -4.60
C ARG A 101 9.62 18.27 -5.06
N MET A 102 10.78 17.98 -4.49
CA MET A 102 11.53 16.77 -4.83
C MET A 102 10.94 15.51 -4.19
N GLY A 103 10.24 15.66 -3.07
CA GLY A 103 9.73 14.52 -2.30
C GLY A 103 10.81 13.77 -1.53
N VAL A 104 12.06 14.24 -1.55
CA VAL A 104 13.21 13.64 -0.87
C VAL A 104 13.92 14.71 -0.06
N ASN A 105 14.25 14.38 1.18
CA ASN A 105 15.11 15.20 2.01
C ASN A 105 16.58 14.78 1.82
N PRO A 106 17.45 15.61 1.17
CA PRO A 106 18.82 15.22 0.88
C PRO A 106 19.70 15.02 2.12
N ARG A 107 19.26 15.51 3.31
CA ARG A 107 20.04 15.39 4.56
C ARG A 107 19.76 14.09 5.31
N GLY A 108 18.52 13.59 5.26
CA GLY A 108 18.10 12.37 5.96
C GLY A 108 17.73 11.25 5.02
N TRP A 109 17.67 11.51 3.72
CA TRP A 109 17.16 10.57 2.69
C TRP A 109 15.73 10.11 2.95
N ASP A 110 14.99 10.88 3.75
CA ASP A 110 13.56 10.62 3.97
C ASP A 110 12.78 10.97 2.71
N ALA A 111 11.94 10.04 2.28
CA ALA A 111 11.12 10.21 1.10
C ALA A 111 9.64 10.34 1.45
N ARG A 112 8.96 11.25 0.80
CA ARG A 112 7.52 11.37 0.84
C ARG A 112 6.95 10.74 -0.43
N TYR A 113 6.20 9.66 -0.26
CA TYR A 113 5.51 9.00 -1.36
C TYR A 113 4.03 9.40 -1.38
N GLU A 114 3.50 9.61 -2.58
CA GLU A 114 2.10 9.94 -2.82
C GLU A 114 1.47 8.89 -3.74
N ILE A 115 0.18 8.64 -3.57
CA ILE A 115 -0.57 7.78 -4.50
C ILE A 115 -0.59 8.46 -5.86
N LEU A 116 -0.24 7.73 -6.91
CA LEU A 116 -0.23 8.26 -8.27
C LEU A 116 -1.65 8.65 -8.72
N PRO A 117 -1.80 9.77 -9.45
CA PRO A 117 -3.08 10.17 -10.02
C PRO A 117 -3.74 9.04 -10.81
N GLY A 118 -5.02 8.80 -10.54
CA GLY A 118 -5.79 7.72 -11.17
C GLY A 118 -5.65 6.35 -10.51
N LYS A 119 -4.79 6.20 -9.47
CA LYS A 119 -4.63 4.96 -8.71
C LYS A 119 -5.45 4.91 -7.42
N GLU A 120 -6.13 5.97 -7.06
CA GLU A 120 -6.91 6.09 -5.83
C GLU A 120 -8.00 5.02 -5.74
N LYS A 121 -8.68 4.75 -6.85
CA LYS A 121 -9.74 3.72 -6.93
C LYS A 121 -9.16 2.32 -6.72
N VAL A 122 -8.03 2.01 -7.34
CA VAL A 122 -7.34 0.72 -7.20
C VAL A 122 -6.91 0.50 -5.75
N VAL A 123 -6.26 1.49 -5.15
CA VAL A 123 -5.82 1.43 -3.75
C VAL A 123 -7.01 1.29 -2.80
N SER A 124 -8.10 2.02 -3.04
CA SER A 124 -9.31 1.93 -2.23
C SER A 124 -9.95 0.53 -2.31
N GLU A 125 -10.02 -0.06 -3.51
CA GLU A 125 -10.51 -1.43 -3.70
C GLU A 125 -9.62 -2.44 -2.96
N LEU A 126 -8.29 -2.35 -3.13
CA LEU A 126 -7.35 -3.24 -2.47
C LEU A 126 -7.45 -3.14 -0.94
N ARG A 127 -7.57 -1.93 -0.38
CA ARG A 127 -7.80 -1.72 1.05
C ARG A 127 -9.08 -2.38 1.54
N ARG A 128 -10.16 -2.26 0.78
CA ARG A 128 -11.44 -2.89 1.12
C ARG A 128 -11.35 -4.41 1.15
N LEU A 129 -10.68 -5.00 0.17
CA LEU A 129 -10.48 -6.45 0.11
C LEU A 129 -9.54 -6.94 1.22
N ALA A 130 -8.45 -6.22 1.48
CA ALA A 130 -7.48 -6.54 2.51
C ALA A 130 -8.08 -6.55 3.94
N LYS A 131 -9.11 -5.74 4.20
CA LYS A 131 -9.82 -5.76 5.50
C LYS A 131 -10.48 -7.10 5.79
N ASN A 132 -10.93 -7.81 4.77
CA ASN A 132 -11.68 -9.05 4.87
C ASN A 132 -10.84 -10.30 4.55
N ALA A 133 -9.57 -10.13 4.20
CA ALA A 133 -8.66 -11.22 3.89
C ALA A 133 -7.91 -11.67 5.16
N ASP A 134 -7.65 -12.96 5.30
CA ASP A 134 -6.81 -13.49 6.39
C ASP A 134 -5.34 -13.19 6.12
N GLU A 135 -4.89 -13.41 4.89
CA GLU A 135 -3.53 -13.14 4.42
C GLU A 135 -3.52 -12.33 3.12
N ILE A 136 -2.46 -11.58 2.91
CA ILE A 136 -2.26 -10.74 1.73
C ILE A 136 -0.95 -11.13 1.07
N TYR A 137 -1.03 -11.76 -0.09
CA TYR A 137 0.10 -12.19 -0.88
C TYR A 137 0.50 -11.14 -1.91
N LEU A 138 1.75 -10.69 -1.85
CA LEU A 138 2.35 -9.76 -2.79
C LEU A 138 3.13 -10.56 -3.82
N ALA A 139 2.52 -10.80 -4.98
CA ALA A 139 3.02 -11.69 -6.03
C ALA A 139 3.49 -10.88 -7.25
N THR A 140 4.43 -9.98 -7.04
CA THR A 140 5.09 -9.15 -8.06
C THR A 140 6.41 -9.77 -8.52
N ASP A 141 7.01 -9.26 -9.60
CA ASP A 141 8.22 -9.83 -10.21
C ASP A 141 9.41 -9.92 -9.24
N LEU A 142 10.36 -10.80 -9.52
CA LEU A 142 11.56 -11.09 -8.71
C LEU A 142 12.67 -10.05 -8.92
N ASP A 143 12.40 -8.90 -9.45
CA ASP A 143 13.39 -7.84 -9.60
C ASP A 143 13.23 -6.76 -8.51
N ARG A 144 14.15 -5.80 -8.50
CA ARG A 144 14.10 -4.69 -7.53
C ARG A 144 12.86 -3.80 -7.70
N GLU A 145 12.30 -3.75 -8.91
CA GLU A 145 11.11 -2.96 -9.22
C GLU A 145 9.85 -3.64 -8.69
N GLY A 146 9.70 -4.95 -8.91
CA GLY A 146 8.65 -5.76 -8.32
C GLY A 146 8.69 -5.75 -6.79
N GLU A 147 9.89 -5.76 -6.21
CA GLU A 147 10.06 -5.67 -4.76
C GLU A 147 9.63 -4.29 -4.22
N ALA A 148 9.95 -3.21 -4.92
CA ALA A 148 9.49 -1.87 -4.56
C ALA A 148 7.96 -1.74 -4.72
N ILE A 149 7.36 -2.33 -5.76
CA ILE A 149 5.90 -2.36 -5.93
C ILE A 149 5.26 -3.10 -4.75
N ALA A 150 5.79 -4.26 -4.36
CA ALA A 150 5.29 -5.01 -3.21
C ALA A 150 5.34 -4.19 -1.92
N TRP A 151 6.47 -3.53 -1.65
CA TRP A 151 6.62 -2.65 -0.50
C TRP A 151 5.63 -1.46 -0.55
N HIS A 152 5.50 -0.79 -1.70
CA HIS A 152 4.56 0.32 -1.87
C HIS A 152 3.10 -0.12 -1.68
N LEU A 153 2.75 -1.35 -2.09
CA LEU A 153 1.42 -1.94 -1.86
C LEU A 153 1.16 -2.13 -0.38
N ARG A 154 2.09 -2.75 0.36
CA ARG A 154 1.98 -2.93 1.80
C ARG A 154 1.76 -1.59 2.52
N GLU A 155 2.60 -0.62 2.24
CA GLU A 155 2.52 0.72 2.84
C GLU A 155 1.21 1.46 2.48
N ALA A 156 0.74 1.33 1.23
CA ALA A 156 -0.47 1.99 0.79
C ALA A 156 -1.74 1.35 1.35
N ILE A 157 -1.78 0.03 1.44
CA ILE A 157 -2.91 -0.72 1.97
C ILE A 157 -2.94 -0.60 3.49
N GLY A 158 -1.80 -0.75 4.15
CA GLY A 158 -1.64 -0.67 5.61
C GLY A 158 -2.26 -1.84 6.36
N GLY A 159 -2.43 -1.69 7.66
CA GLY A 159 -2.96 -2.74 8.55
C GLY A 159 -1.83 -3.52 9.22
N ASP A 160 -2.15 -4.74 9.67
CA ASP A 160 -1.18 -5.61 10.35
C ASP A 160 -0.18 -6.19 9.34
N GLU A 161 1.10 -5.84 9.51
CA GLU A 161 2.19 -6.30 8.63
C GLU A 161 2.39 -7.81 8.67
N SER A 162 2.05 -8.47 9.77
CA SER A 162 2.17 -9.93 9.91
C SER A 162 1.31 -10.74 8.94
N ARG A 163 0.31 -10.09 8.34
CA ARG A 163 -0.59 -10.69 7.33
C ARG A 163 -0.03 -10.67 5.92
N TYR A 164 1.05 -9.93 5.68
CA TYR A 164 1.64 -9.80 4.36
C TYR A 164 2.67 -10.89 4.12
N ARG A 165 2.60 -11.51 2.95
CA ARG A 165 3.53 -12.54 2.47
C ARG A 165 4.04 -12.15 1.10
N ARG A 166 5.31 -12.37 0.85
CA ARG A 166 5.93 -12.18 -0.45
C ARG A 166 5.97 -13.50 -1.19
N VAL A 167 5.39 -13.56 -2.39
CA VAL A 167 5.44 -14.72 -3.27
C VAL A 167 6.18 -14.35 -4.54
N VAL A 168 7.15 -15.19 -4.91
CA VAL A 168 8.00 -14.99 -6.07
C VAL A 168 7.99 -16.23 -6.92
N PHE A 169 7.80 -16.07 -8.22
CA PHE A 169 7.88 -17.15 -9.19
C PHE A 169 8.63 -16.67 -10.45
N ASN A 170 9.42 -17.54 -11.04
CA ASN A 170 10.23 -17.23 -12.24
C ASN A 170 9.43 -17.38 -13.54
N GLU A 171 8.35 -18.13 -13.51
CA GLU A 171 7.48 -18.40 -14.65
C GLU A 171 6.01 -18.49 -14.21
N ILE A 172 5.09 -18.22 -15.14
CA ILE A 172 3.66 -18.26 -14.87
C ILE A 172 3.09 -19.61 -15.34
N THR A 173 3.59 -20.70 -14.76
CA THR A 173 3.03 -22.04 -14.90
C THR A 173 2.26 -22.43 -13.66
N GLU A 174 1.29 -23.31 -13.78
CA GLU A 174 0.48 -23.75 -12.65
C GLU A 174 1.35 -24.32 -11.53
N LYS A 175 2.29 -25.20 -11.88
CA LYS A 175 3.21 -25.83 -10.92
C LYS A 175 4.08 -24.80 -10.21
N ALA A 176 4.71 -23.87 -10.95
CA ALA A 176 5.59 -22.86 -10.35
C ALA A 176 4.83 -21.94 -9.40
N ILE A 177 3.59 -21.58 -9.74
CA ILE A 177 2.73 -20.76 -8.89
C ILE A 177 2.33 -21.53 -7.63
N GLN A 178 1.81 -22.75 -7.76
CA GLN A 178 1.42 -23.56 -6.61
C GLN A 178 2.61 -23.82 -5.67
N ASP A 179 3.79 -24.08 -6.19
CA ASP A 179 5.00 -24.30 -5.38
C ASP A 179 5.43 -23.01 -4.68
N ALA A 180 5.39 -21.85 -5.35
CA ALA A 180 5.72 -20.56 -4.75
C ALA A 180 4.78 -20.17 -3.59
N PHE A 181 3.51 -20.57 -3.63
CA PHE A 181 2.55 -20.31 -2.55
C PHE A 181 2.70 -21.24 -1.34
N LYS A 182 3.44 -22.33 -1.48
CA LYS A 182 3.76 -23.23 -0.33
C LYS A 182 4.83 -22.65 0.58
N GLU A 183 5.74 -21.84 0.01
CA GLU A 183 6.86 -21.25 0.74
C GLU A 183 6.93 -19.73 0.55
N PRO A 184 5.94 -18.99 1.03
CA PRO A 184 5.96 -17.54 0.93
C PRO A 184 7.06 -16.95 1.85
N GLY A 185 7.74 -15.93 1.35
CA GLY A 185 8.77 -15.21 2.09
C GLY A 185 8.32 -13.83 2.55
N ASP A 186 9.30 -12.98 2.85
CA ASP A 186 9.13 -11.58 3.22
C ASP A 186 9.65 -10.65 2.13
N ILE A 187 9.26 -9.36 2.20
CA ILE A 187 9.77 -8.31 1.32
C ILE A 187 11.27 -8.12 1.55
N ASN A 188 12.06 -8.19 0.49
CA ASN A 188 13.50 -7.94 0.54
C ASN A 188 13.80 -6.44 0.60
N MET A 189 13.98 -5.91 1.79
CA MET A 189 14.23 -4.48 2.01
C MET A 189 15.52 -3.98 1.37
N ASN A 190 16.53 -4.82 1.14
CA ASN A 190 17.74 -4.42 0.42
C ASN A 190 17.44 -4.08 -1.04
N ARG A 191 16.59 -4.86 -1.69
CA ARG A 191 16.14 -4.57 -3.07
C ARG A 191 15.24 -3.33 -3.12
N VAL A 192 14.35 -3.16 -2.15
CA VAL A 192 13.54 -1.95 -2.00
C VAL A 192 14.42 -0.72 -1.86
N ASN A 193 15.40 -0.76 -0.95
CA ASN A 193 16.32 0.35 -0.71
C ASN A 193 17.17 0.66 -1.96
N ALA A 194 17.61 -0.34 -2.69
CA ALA A 194 18.37 -0.16 -3.93
C ALA A 194 17.53 0.55 -5.01
N GLN A 195 16.25 0.19 -5.14
CA GLN A 195 15.34 0.86 -6.07
C GLN A 195 15.04 2.29 -5.62
N GLN A 196 14.82 2.53 -4.32
CA GLN A 196 14.60 3.87 -3.78
C GLN A 196 15.81 4.77 -3.99
N ALA A 197 17.04 4.28 -3.71
CA ALA A 197 18.26 5.03 -3.92
C ALA A 197 18.41 5.46 -5.39
N ARG A 198 18.15 4.56 -6.33
CA ARG A 198 18.13 4.89 -7.76
C ARG A 198 17.09 5.97 -8.05
N ARG A 199 15.87 5.83 -7.53
CA ARG A 199 14.79 6.78 -7.75
C ARG A 199 15.14 8.18 -7.22
N PHE A 200 15.83 8.23 -6.08
CA PHE A 200 16.33 9.49 -5.50
C PHE A 200 17.41 10.14 -6.38
N LEU A 201 18.36 9.34 -6.88
CA LEU A 201 19.39 9.82 -7.78
C LEU A 201 18.78 10.40 -9.07
N ASP A 202 17.86 9.66 -9.69
CA ASP A 202 17.16 10.13 -10.91
C ASP A 202 16.42 11.45 -10.65
N ARG A 203 15.88 11.63 -9.43
CA ARG A 203 15.18 12.87 -9.05
C ARG A 203 16.10 14.05 -8.76
N VAL A 204 17.31 13.78 -8.27
CA VAL A 204 18.29 14.83 -7.90
C VAL A 204 19.12 15.27 -9.10
N VAL A 205 19.47 14.34 -9.99
CA VAL A 205 20.36 14.57 -11.14
C VAL A 205 19.59 14.94 -12.40
N GLY A 206 18.39 14.37 -12.61
CA GLY A 206 17.52 14.62 -13.77
C GLY A 206 16.56 15.76 -13.56
#